data_deb314c6b5216679f8d555768c5776eb
#
_entry.id   deb314c6b5216679f8d555768c5776eb
#
_cell.length_a   1.000
_cell.length_b   1.000
_cell.length_c   1.000
_cell.angle_alpha   90.00
_cell.angle_beta   90.00
_cell.angle_gamma   90.00
#
_symmetry.space_group_name_H-M   'P 1'
#
loop_
_entity.id
_entity.type
_entity.pdbx_description
1 polymer ?
#
loop_
_entity_poly.entity_id
_entity_poly.type
_entity_poly.pdbx_seq_one_letter_code
_entity_poly.pdbx_strand_id
1 'polypeptide(L)'
;MGRQKLKDVPIVADDLNAVLDMSIQSIKLGRPPKFDDTPEGLEDFKQASIAYLEHVRRVNNNPENEHHLIPDTESWAVFCGTTRMTILTYEKNRDDDWKQFIGLMKSAIVACKKQLAFRQKIPTVLIIFDLVNNAGYLNASEYKLQL
;
A
#
# COMPACT_ATOMS: atom_id res chain seq x y z
N MET A 1 -25.65 0.99 -24.74
CA MET A 1 -26.03 2.03 -23.76
C MET A 1 -25.14 2.02 -22.55
N GLY A 2 -25.01 0.92 -21.80
CA GLY A 2 -24.10 0.84 -20.66
C GLY A 2 -22.62 1.09 -21.00
N ARG A 3 -22.19 0.69 -22.18
CA ARG A 3 -20.81 0.88 -22.63
C ARG A 3 -20.46 2.34 -22.91
N GLN A 4 -21.41 3.15 -23.35
CA GLN A 4 -21.18 4.57 -23.56
C GLN A 4 -21.03 5.32 -22.24
N LYS A 5 -21.85 4.96 -21.25
CA LYS A 5 -21.74 5.55 -19.92
C LYS A 5 -20.40 5.25 -19.26
N LEU A 6 -19.84 4.05 -19.49
CA LEU A 6 -18.52 3.70 -18.99
C LEU A 6 -17.39 4.48 -19.66
N LYS A 7 -17.57 4.87 -20.93
CA LYS A 7 -16.63 5.73 -21.66
C LYS A 7 -16.68 7.17 -21.18
N ASP A 8 -17.86 7.59 -20.73
CA ASP A 8 -18.08 8.96 -20.27
C ASP A 8 -17.78 9.16 -18.79
N VAL A 9 -17.59 8.07 -18.04
CA VAL A 9 -17.06 8.16 -16.68
C VAL A 9 -15.63 8.68 -16.79
N PRO A 10 -15.32 9.84 -16.22
CA PRO A 10 -13.96 10.35 -16.24
C PRO A 10 -13.07 9.26 -15.70
N ILE A 11 -12.15 8.80 -16.51
CA ILE A 11 -11.10 7.93 -16.03
C ILE A 11 -10.40 8.73 -14.95
N VAL A 12 -10.67 8.35 -13.75
CA VAL A 12 -10.04 8.95 -12.64
C VAL A 12 -8.64 8.49 -12.70
N ALA A 13 -7.95 9.29 -13.31
CA ALA A 13 -6.67 9.56 -12.86
C ALA A 13 -5.65 8.46 -12.97
N ASP A 14 -4.50 8.91 -13.16
CA ASP A 14 -3.26 8.17 -13.14
C ASP A 14 -3.09 7.29 -11.89
N ASP A 15 -3.76 7.62 -10.78
CA ASP A 15 -3.72 6.82 -9.56
C ASP A 15 -4.30 5.41 -9.72
N LEU A 16 -5.54 5.32 -10.24
CA LEU A 16 -6.14 4.00 -10.48
C LEU A 16 -5.41 3.26 -11.58
N ASN A 17 -5.08 3.95 -12.67
CA ASN A 17 -4.35 3.35 -13.78
C ASN A 17 -2.95 2.89 -13.35
N ALA A 18 -2.29 3.64 -12.50
CA ALA A 18 -0.99 3.24 -11.95
C ALA A 18 -1.10 1.94 -11.15
N VAL A 19 -2.12 1.80 -10.31
CA VAL A 19 -2.34 0.56 -9.56
C VAL A 19 -2.68 -0.60 -10.49
N LEU A 20 -3.51 -0.36 -11.51
CA LEU A 20 -3.84 -1.38 -12.51
C LEU A 20 -2.61 -1.83 -13.29
N ASP A 21 -1.78 -0.89 -13.72
CA ASP A 21 -0.54 -1.20 -14.44
C ASP A 21 0.42 -2.02 -13.59
N MET A 22 0.61 -1.64 -12.33
CA MET A 22 1.42 -2.40 -11.40
C MET A 22 0.88 -3.82 -11.21
N SER A 23 -0.44 -3.95 -11.08
CA SER A 23 -1.10 -5.24 -10.91
C SER A 23 -0.92 -6.13 -12.13
N ILE A 24 -1.10 -5.57 -13.32
CA ILE A 24 -0.92 -6.28 -14.58
C ILE A 24 0.52 -6.78 -14.71
N GLN A 25 1.49 -5.92 -14.45
CA GLN A 25 2.90 -6.28 -14.52
C GLN A 25 3.24 -7.38 -13.51
N SER A 26 2.75 -7.27 -12.29
CA SER A 26 2.96 -8.28 -11.26
C SER A 26 2.41 -9.65 -11.67
N ILE A 27 1.19 -9.66 -12.24
CA ILE A 27 0.56 -10.90 -12.72
C ILE A 27 1.34 -11.51 -13.87
N LYS A 28 1.81 -10.69 -14.81
CA LYS A 28 2.59 -11.16 -15.97
C LYS A 28 3.93 -11.77 -15.57
N LEU A 29 4.56 -11.24 -14.53
CA LEU A 29 5.83 -11.78 -14.05
C LEU A 29 5.68 -13.14 -13.38
N GLY A 30 4.47 -13.51 -12.99
CA GLY A 30 4.22 -14.76 -12.29
C GLY A 30 4.70 -14.71 -10.85
N ARG A 31 5.34 -15.77 -10.37
CA ARG A 31 5.69 -15.93 -8.95
C ARG A 31 7.19 -16.11 -8.72
N PRO A 32 8.06 -15.15 -8.99
CA PRO A 32 9.42 -15.26 -8.47
C PRO A 32 9.44 -14.93 -6.98
N PRO A 33 10.26 -15.62 -6.17
CA PRO A 33 10.69 -15.03 -4.90
C PRO A 33 11.44 -13.76 -5.27
N LYS A 34 10.81 -12.63 -5.00
CA LYS A 34 11.26 -11.35 -5.54
C LYS A 34 12.51 -10.82 -4.84
N PHE A 35 12.64 -11.10 -3.55
CA PHE A 35 13.74 -10.58 -2.74
C PHE A 35 14.34 -11.70 -1.92
N ASP A 36 15.61 -11.99 -2.16
CA ASP A 36 16.33 -13.04 -1.45
C ASP A 36 16.50 -12.71 0.02
N ASP A 37 16.56 -13.74 0.86
CA ASP A 37 16.85 -13.59 2.28
C ASP A 37 18.35 -13.38 2.50
N THR A 38 18.84 -12.26 2.02
CA THR A 38 20.23 -11.84 2.10
C THR A 38 20.27 -10.33 2.37
N PRO A 39 21.42 -9.79 2.85
CA PRO A 39 21.56 -8.34 2.98
C PRO A 39 21.32 -7.59 1.67
N GLU A 40 21.76 -8.16 0.56
CA GLU A 40 21.54 -7.60 -0.78
C GLU A 40 20.07 -7.62 -1.16
N GLY A 41 19.37 -8.71 -0.87
CA GLY A 41 17.93 -8.84 -1.10
C GLY A 41 17.14 -7.81 -0.28
N LEU A 42 17.54 -7.58 0.96
CA LEU A 42 16.94 -6.54 1.79
C LEU A 42 17.18 -5.15 1.20
N GLU A 43 18.38 -4.87 0.75
CA GLU A 43 18.69 -3.57 0.12
C GLU A 43 17.84 -3.36 -1.12
N ASP A 44 17.70 -4.38 -1.96
CA ASP A 44 16.84 -4.32 -3.14
C ASP A 44 15.39 -4.05 -2.76
N PHE A 45 14.91 -4.67 -1.69
CA PHE A 45 13.55 -4.44 -1.19
C PHE A 45 13.38 -3.01 -0.66
N LYS A 46 14.38 -2.49 0.04
CA LYS A 46 14.39 -1.09 0.50
C LYS A 46 14.29 -0.13 -0.67
N GLN A 47 15.10 -0.33 -1.70
CA GLN A 47 15.10 0.53 -2.87
C GLN A 47 13.76 0.49 -3.60
N ALA A 48 13.18 -0.70 -3.78
CA ALA A 48 11.86 -0.85 -4.38
C ALA A 48 10.78 -0.15 -3.55
N SER A 49 10.88 -0.23 -2.23
CA SER A 49 9.92 0.39 -1.31
C SER A 49 10.01 1.91 -1.34
N ILE A 50 11.24 2.45 -1.39
CA ILE A 50 11.46 3.89 -1.54
C ILE A 50 10.89 4.36 -2.88
N ALA A 51 11.12 3.61 -3.95
CA ALA A 51 10.58 3.92 -5.27
C ALA A 51 9.04 3.94 -5.25
N TYR A 52 8.41 3.06 -4.46
CA TYR A 52 6.96 3.08 -4.26
C TYR A 52 6.50 4.38 -3.61
N LEU A 53 7.14 4.79 -2.52
CA LEU A 53 6.76 6.04 -1.84
C LEU A 53 6.98 7.26 -2.73
N GLU A 54 8.06 7.27 -3.51
CA GLU A 54 8.32 8.34 -4.49
C GLU A 54 7.28 8.35 -5.60
N HIS A 55 6.84 7.18 -6.04
CA HIS A 55 5.75 7.06 -7.01
C HIS A 55 4.45 7.65 -6.46
N VAL A 56 4.09 7.33 -5.23
CA VAL A 56 2.91 7.90 -4.56
C VAL A 56 3.04 9.42 -4.52
N ARG A 57 4.20 9.93 -4.10
CA ARG A 57 4.43 11.38 -4.03
C ARG A 57 4.30 12.04 -5.39
N ARG A 58 4.88 11.46 -6.43
CA ARG A 58 4.84 12.00 -7.78
C ARG A 58 3.41 12.06 -8.33
N VAL A 59 2.63 10.99 -8.14
CA VAL A 59 1.23 10.96 -8.55
C VAL A 59 0.44 12.05 -7.83
N ASN A 60 0.65 12.17 -6.52
CA ASN A 60 -0.09 13.12 -5.70
C ASN A 60 0.32 14.58 -5.96
N ASN A 61 1.50 14.81 -6.45
CA ASN A 61 1.98 16.16 -6.78
C ASN A 61 1.65 16.59 -8.20
N ASN A 62 1.12 15.70 -9.03
CA ASN A 62 0.70 16.05 -10.38
C ASN A 62 -0.59 16.86 -10.32
N PRO A 63 -0.59 18.14 -10.74
CA PRO A 63 -1.77 18.99 -10.67
C PRO A 63 -2.91 18.54 -11.57
N GLU A 64 -2.63 17.69 -12.56
CA GLU A 64 -3.66 17.14 -13.44
C GLU A 64 -4.46 16.02 -12.77
N ASN A 65 -3.97 15.46 -11.68
CA ASN A 65 -4.64 14.40 -10.93
C ASN A 65 -5.63 15.00 -9.95
N GLU A 66 -6.91 14.70 -10.14
CA GLU A 66 -7.97 15.15 -9.23
C GLU A 66 -7.98 14.34 -7.93
N HIS A 67 -7.49 13.12 -7.97
CA HIS A 67 -7.50 12.20 -6.84
C HIS A 67 -6.09 11.86 -6.40
N HIS A 68 -5.95 11.58 -5.13
CA HIS A 68 -4.67 11.21 -4.54
C HIS A 68 -4.56 9.70 -4.42
N LEU A 69 -3.37 9.19 -4.70
CA LEU A 69 -3.04 7.80 -4.43
C LEU A 69 -2.77 7.65 -2.94
N ILE A 70 -3.57 6.82 -2.30
CA ILE A 70 -3.44 6.57 -0.86
C ILE A 70 -2.49 5.38 -0.67
N PRO A 71 -1.37 5.56 0.02
CA PRO A 71 -0.46 4.44 0.24
C PRO A 71 -1.11 3.38 1.12
N ASP A 72 -0.93 2.12 0.75
CA ASP A 72 -1.34 0.99 1.57
C ASP A 72 -0.41 -0.20 1.36
N THR A 73 -0.55 -1.21 2.21
CA THR A 73 0.30 -2.40 2.17
C THR A 73 0.09 -3.20 0.89
N GLU A 74 -1.13 -3.29 0.41
CA GLU A 74 -1.45 -4.03 -0.82
C GLU A 74 -0.78 -3.39 -2.03
N SER A 75 -0.93 -2.08 -2.22
CA SER A 75 -0.32 -1.40 -3.37
C SER A 75 1.20 -1.36 -3.26
N TRP A 76 1.74 -1.24 -2.05
CA TRP A 76 3.18 -1.38 -1.83
C TRP A 76 3.69 -2.75 -2.29
N ALA A 77 3.02 -3.83 -1.88
CA ALA A 77 3.39 -5.18 -2.27
C ALA A 77 3.34 -5.36 -3.79
N VAL A 78 2.25 -4.93 -4.41
CA VAL A 78 2.07 -5.01 -5.87
C VAL A 78 3.15 -4.23 -6.62
N PHE A 79 3.45 -3.02 -6.16
CA PHE A 79 4.51 -2.20 -6.76
C PHE A 79 5.87 -2.92 -6.72
N CYS A 80 6.16 -3.59 -5.61
CA CYS A 80 7.39 -4.36 -5.47
C CYS A 80 7.36 -5.72 -6.19
N GLY A 81 6.25 -6.05 -6.86
CA GLY A 81 6.11 -7.29 -7.60
C GLY A 81 5.90 -8.52 -6.73
N THR A 82 5.35 -8.32 -5.55
CA THR A 82 5.08 -9.39 -4.59
C THR A 82 3.64 -9.30 -4.07
N THR A 83 3.34 -9.92 -2.95
CA THR A 83 2.04 -9.88 -2.32
C THR A 83 2.14 -9.46 -0.86
N ARG A 84 1.04 -8.96 -0.30
CA ARG A 84 0.97 -8.63 1.11
C ARG A 84 1.38 -9.83 1.98
N MET A 85 0.90 -11.02 1.65
CA MET A 85 1.23 -12.25 2.38
C MET A 85 2.73 -12.54 2.35
N THR A 86 3.38 -12.31 1.21
CA THR A 86 4.83 -12.48 1.10
C THR A 86 5.57 -11.51 2.01
N ILE A 87 5.15 -10.26 2.06
CA ILE A 87 5.76 -9.25 2.96
C ILE A 87 5.57 -9.67 4.42
N LEU A 88 4.38 -10.13 4.79
CA LEU A 88 4.13 -10.63 6.16
C LEU A 88 4.99 -11.85 6.49
N THR A 89 5.23 -12.72 5.51
CA THR A 89 6.13 -13.87 5.66
C THR A 89 7.58 -13.43 5.89
N TYR A 90 8.04 -12.41 5.15
CA TYR A 90 9.36 -11.82 5.38
C TYR A 90 9.48 -11.27 6.80
N GLU A 91 8.47 -10.54 7.24
CA GLU A 91 8.46 -9.97 8.59
C GLU A 91 8.48 -11.04 9.67
N LYS A 92 7.76 -12.13 9.45
CA LYS A 92 7.65 -13.21 10.44
C LYS A 92 8.90 -14.09 10.51
N ASN A 93 9.50 -14.40 9.36
CA ASN A 93 10.47 -15.48 9.24
C ASN A 93 11.92 -15.02 9.02
N ARG A 94 12.13 -13.77 8.63
CA ARG A 94 13.47 -13.24 8.38
C ARG A 94 14.01 -12.54 9.62
N ASP A 95 15.26 -12.08 9.55
CA ASP A 95 15.96 -11.51 10.70
C ASP A 95 15.42 -10.14 11.13
N ASP A 96 16.04 -9.57 12.16
CA ASP A 96 15.57 -8.31 12.75
C ASP A 96 15.69 -7.12 11.79
N ASP A 97 16.65 -7.14 10.88
CA ASP A 97 16.81 -6.06 9.91
C ASP A 97 15.61 -5.98 8.95
N TRP A 98 15.11 -7.14 8.52
CA TRP A 98 13.89 -7.23 7.73
C TRP A 98 12.68 -6.74 8.52
N LYS A 99 12.54 -7.21 9.76
CA LYS A 99 11.42 -6.84 10.64
C LYS A 99 11.40 -5.35 10.89
N GLN A 100 12.55 -4.77 11.17
CA GLN A 100 12.67 -3.34 11.42
C GLN A 100 12.29 -2.52 10.19
N PHE A 101 12.80 -2.89 9.03
CA PHE A 101 12.48 -2.17 7.81
C PHE A 101 10.99 -2.25 7.47
N ILE A 102 10.40 -3.45 7.52
CA ILE A 102 8.97 -3.64 7.24
C ILE A 102 8.13 -2.86 8.24
N GLY A 103 8.52 -2.85 9.51
CA GLY A 103 7.87 -2.03 10.53
C GLY A 103 7.91 -0.55 10.22
N LEU A 104 9.04 -0.04 9.73
CA LEU A 104 9.17 1.36 9.31
C LEU A 104 8.24 1.68 8.13
N MET A 105 8.16 0.80 7.13
CA MET A 105 7.26 0.98 5.99
C MET A 105 5.80 0.98 6.42
N LYS A 106 5.41 0.06 7.28
CA LYS A 106 4.04 0.02 7.83
C LYS A 106 3.72 1.31 8.57
N SER A 107 4.65 1.81 9.37
CA SER A 107 4.47 3.06 10.12
C SER A 107 4.33 4.26 9.18
N ALA A 108 5.12 4.31 8.12
CA ALA A 108 5.03 5.37 7.12
C ALA A 108 3.66 5.37 6.43
N ILE A 109 3.18 4.19 6.05
CA ILE A 109 1.87 4.04 5.43
C ILE A 109 0.76 4.50 6.37
N VAL A 110 0.80 4.07 7.63
CA VAL A 110 -0.19 4.48 8.64
C VAL A 110 -0.14 5.99 8.86
N ALA A 111 1.05 6.58 8.96
CA ALA A 111 1.21 8.01 9.15
C ALA A 111 0.55 8.80 8.01
N CYS A 112 0.75 8.38 6.76
CA CYS A 112 0.12 9.01 5.61
C CYS A 112 -1.40 8.93 5.68
N LYS A 113 -1.93 7.75 6.00
CA LYS A 113 -3.38 7.54 6.11
C LYS A 113 -3.99 8.39 7.21
N LYS A 114 -3.34 8.49 8.37
CA LYS A 114 -3.82 9.34 9.46
C LYS A 114 -3.86 10.79 9.05
N GLN A 115 -2.84 11.30 8.37
CA GLN A 115 -2.82 12.69 7.91
C GLN A 115 -3.95 12.97 6.92
N LEU A 116 -4.22 12.02 6.01
CA LEU A 116 -5.34 12.15 5.09
C LEU A 116 -6.69 12.14 5.81
N ALA A 117 -6.84 11.29 6.82
CA ALA A 117 -8.04 11.25 7.65
C ALA A 117 -8.24 12.55 8.42
N PHE A 118 -7.18 13.07 9.04
CA PHE A 118 -7.25 14.34 9.80
C PHE A 118 -7.60 15.52 8.92
N ARG A 119 -7.26 15.46 7.63
CA ARG A 119 -7.62 16.47 6.64
C ARG A 119 -8.96 16.17 5.96
N GLN A 120 -9.67 15.16 6.40
CA GLN A 120 -10.95 14.71 5.84
C GLN A 120 -10.89 14.39 4.34
N LYS A 121 -9.73 13.92 3.88
CA LYS A 121 -9.54 13.50 2.48
C LYS A 121 -10.08 12.10 2.21
N ILE A 122 -10.24 11.30 3.27
CA ILE A 122 -10.83 9.97 3.20
C ILE A 122 -11.82 9.81 4.37
N PRO A 123 -12.90 9.02 4.18
CA PRO A 123 -13.87 8.81 5.24
C PRO A 123 -13.24 8.18 6.48
N THR A 124 -13.53 8.73 7.64
CA THR A 124 -12.98 8.28 8.92
C THR A 124 -13.29 6.81 9.20
N VAL A 125 -14.49 6.35 8.84
CA VAL A 125 -14.88 4.94 9.01
C VAL A 125 -13.95 4.00 8.27
N LEU A 126 -13.57 4.33 7.03
CA LEU A 126 -12.64 3.52 6.26
C LEU A 126 -11.26 3.45 6.91
N ILE A 127 -10.80 4.56 7.47
CA ILE A 127 -9.52 4.59 8.18
C ILE A 127 -9.55 3.74 9.43
N ILE A 128 -10.63 3.81 10.21
CA ILE A 128 -10.79 2.96 11.40
C ILE A 128 -10.73 1.49 11.03
N PHE A 129 -11.49 1.09 10.02
CA PHE A 129 -11.46 -0.30 9.53
C PHE A 129 -10.06 -0.73 9.11
N ASP A 130 -9.37 0.10 8.35
CA ASP A 130 -8.04 -0.21 7.86
C ASP A 130 -7.04 -0.35 9.01
N LEU A 131 -7.06 0.57 9.97
CA LEU A 131 -6.12 0.53 11.10
C LEU A 131 -6.39 -0.68 12.00
N VAL A 132 -7.65 -1.03 12.24
CA VAL A 132 -8.00 -2.20 13.03
C VAL A 132 -7.57 -3.49 12.34
N ASN A 133 -7.85 -3.62 11.04
CA ASN A 133 -7.63 -4.87 10.32
C ASN A 133 -6.19 -5.04 9.83
N ASN A 134 -5.50 -3.96 9.51
CA ASN A 134 -4.20 -4.04 8.82
C ASN A 134 -3.03 -3.46 9.62
N ALA A 135 -3.29 -2.72 10.69
CA ALA A 135 -2.25 -2.07 11.48
C ALA A 135 -2.28 -2.43 12.96
N GLY A 136 -3.16 -3.35 13.36
CA GLY A 136 -3.21 -3.86 14.73
C GLY A 136 -3.82 -2.94 15.76
N TYR A 137 -4.52 -1.88 15.34
CA TYR A 137 -5.22 -1.01 16.26
C TYR A 137 -6.48 -1.69 16.78
N LEU A 138 -6.82 -1.45 18.05
CA LEU A 138 -8.01 -2.00 18.66
C LEU A 138 -9.19 -1.05 18.47
N ASN A 139 -10.37 -1.64 18.14
CA ASN A 139 -11.63 -0.94 18.22
C ASN A 139 -12.06 -0.89 19.68
N ALA A 140 -12.51 0.27 20.17
CA ALA A 140 -12.94 0.42 21.57
C ALA A 140 -14.06 -0.53 21.94
N SER A 141 -14.99 -0.83 21.03
CA SER A 141 -16.08 -1.78 21.26
C SER A 141 -15.57 -3.20 21.46
N GLU A 142 -14.61 -3.63 20.66
CA GLU A 142 -13.98 -4.94 20.79
C GLU A 142 -13.18 -5.05 22.08
N TYR A 143 -12.50 -4.00 22.45
CA TYR A 143 -11.75 -3.96 23.70
C TYR A 143 -12.66 -4.17 24.92
N LYS A 144 -13.83 -3.54 24.92
CA LYS A 144 -14.82 -3.71 26.00
C LYS A 144 -15.31 -5.14 26.10
N LEU A 145 -15.44 -5.85 24.98
CA LEU A 145 -15.87 -7.24 24.97
C LEU A 145 -14.80 -8.20 25.49
N GLN A 146 -13.55 -7.83 25.40
CA GLN A 146 -12.41 -8.63 25.86
C GLN A 146 -12.20 -8.51 27.39
N LEU A 147 -12.77 -7.50 28.01
CA LEU A 147 -12.69 -7.29 29.45
C LEU A 147 -13.73 -8.11 30.21
#